data_cc2dfa8154ddea49c3a4c13a982699d7
#
_entry.id   cc2dfa8154ddea49c3a4c13a982699d7
#
_cell.length_a   1.000
_cell.length_b   1.000
_cell.length_c   1.000
_cell.angle_alpha   90.00
_cell.angle_beta   90.00
_cell.angle_gamma   90.00
#
_symmetry.space_group_name_H-M   'P 1'
#
loop_
_entity.id
_entity.type
_entity.pdbx_description
1 polymer ?
#
loop_
_entity_poly.entity_id
_entity_poly.type
_entity_poly.pdbx_seq_one_letter_code
_entity_poly.pdbx_strand_id
1 'polypeptide(L)'
;MSLIAAKGSAAVESASKQSVDLKETMIRLKDGDSVKVRLLGTEDYVEYLAVSDFNLGVYTQPSREPLGEKDYFVEASKLADAGKVDEKFKTLYPKKRYLIAMADVNTGKLRAWDASKSQFNSFVAQLEDYKELIADGDEAVFTFKRSGNKTDTTYSLQYVPKPKAAELEGFHKFDGQEATVEFFESLLQPRTPKLQVSVLKEKGFPVEEYFPEVDLSDDAEGTTETAEETAEPVDSI
;
A
#
# COMPACT_ATOMS: atom_id res chain seq x y z
N MET A 1 0.05 -32.76 -14.51
CA MET A 1 0.47 -31.41 -14.08
C MET A 1 1.22 -30.77 -15.23
N SER A 2 0.91 -29.53 -15.60
CA SER A 2 1.64 -28.83 -16.68
C SER A 2 2.68 -27.91 -16.04
N LEU A 3 3.91 -27.95 -16.52
CA LEU A 3 4.97 -27.00 -16.15
C LEU A 3 4.80 -25.61 -16.84
N ILE A 4 3.75 -25.46 -17.68
CA ILE A 4 3.48 -24.24 -18.41
C ILE A 4 2.52 -23.40 -17.57
N ALA A 5 3.00 -22.23 -17.09
CA ALA A 5 2.21 -21.28 -16.29
C ALA A 5 1.29 -20.39 -17.16
N ALA A 6 1.73 -20.02 -18.38
CA ALA A 6 0.94 -19.22 -19.31
C ALA A 6 1.32 -19.54 -20.77
N LYS A 7 0.40 -19.32 -21.72
CA LYS A 7 0.61 -19.58 -23.15
C LYS A 7 0.06 -18.44 -24.00
N GLY A 8 0.79 -18.10 -25.09
CA GLY A 8 0.35 -17.11 -26.08
C GLY A 8 0.25 -15.70 -25.50
N SER A 9 -0.83 -14.97 -25.76
CA SER A 9 -1.06 -13.62 -25.28
C SER A 9 -0.97 -13.49 -23.76
N ALA A 10 -1.43 -14.49 -23.01
CA ALA A 10 -1.31 -14.51 -21.54
C ALA A 10 0.16 -14.58 -21.07
N ALA A 11 1.03 -15.27 -21.79
CA ALA A 11 2.46 -15.29 -21.46
C ALA A 11 3.14 -13.94 -21.79
N VAL A 12 2.73 -13.29 -22.88
CA VAL A 12 3.21 -11.95 -23.25
C VAL A 12 2.74 -10.92 -22.22
N GLU A 13 1.49 -10.98 -21.81
CA GLU A 13 0.92 -10.11 -20.79
C GLU A 13 1.58 -10.33 -19.41
N SER A 14 1.85 -11.57 -19.03
CA SER A 14 2.60 -11.91 -17.82
C SER A 14 4.05 -11.41 -17.87
N ALA A 15 4.70 -11.50 -19.03
CA ALA A 15 6.07 -11.01 -19.22
C ALA A 15 6.16 -9.48 -19.27
N SER A 16 5.08 -8.80 -19.69
CA SER A 16 5.02 -7.34 -19.74
C SER A 16 4.66 -6.70 -18.38
N LYS A 17 4.11 -7.46 -17.44
CA LYS A 17 3.93 -7.01 -16.04
C LYS A 17 5.31 -6.92 -15.38
N GLN A 18 5.95 -5.75 -15.50
CA GLN A 18 7.11 -5.45 -14.67
C GLN A 18 6.70 -5.58 -13.20
N SER A 19 7.44 -6.39 -12.44
CA SER A 19 7.29 -6.41 -11.00
C SER A 19 7.64 -5.02 -10.47
N VAL A 20 6.65 -4.31 -9.93
CA VAL A 20 6.86 -2.98 -9.36
C VAL A 20 7.71 -3.15 -8.09
N ASP A 21 8.83 -2.45 -8.04
CA ASP A 21 9.62 -2.38 -6.81
C ASP A 21 8.89 -1.49 -5.80
N LEU A 22 8.19 -2.14 -4.87
CA LEU A 22 7.43 -1.45 -3.81
C LEU A 22 8.33 -0.61 -2.89
N LYS A 23 9.63 -0.95 -2.74
CA LYS A 23 10.55 -0.18 -1.90
C LYS A 23 10.85 1.18 -2.54
N GLU A 24 10.98 1.22 -3.86
CA GLU A 24 11.21 2.46 -4.59
C GLU A 24 9.93 3.26 -4.83
N THR A 25 8.83 2.55 -5.10
CA THR A 25 7.58 3.21 -5.51
C THR A 25 6.77 3.72 -4.32
N MET A 26 6.84 3.06 -3.16
CA MET A 26 6.14 3.55 -1.96
C MET A 26 6.92 4.66 -1.28
N ILE A 27 6.24 5.78 -0.97
CA ILE A 27 6.79 6.85 -0.15
C ILE A 27 6.74 6.41 1.31
N ARG A 28 7.91 6.15 1.90
CA ARG A 28 8.08 5.78 3.30
C ARG A 28 9.03 6.76 3.97
N LEU A 29 8.49 7.70 4.72
CA LEU A 29 9.24 8.74 5.41
C LEU A 29 9.42 8.38 6.89
N LYS A 30 10.60 8.62 7.43
CA LYS A 30 10.88 8.62 8.87
C LYS A 30 10.56 9.99 9.46
N ASP A 31 10.58 10.10 10.78
CA ASP A 31 10.42 11.39 11.46
C ASP A 31 11.44 12.42 10.95
N GLY A 32 10.94 13.58 10.53
CA GLY A 32 11.73 14.66 9.97
C GLY A 32 12.03 14.54 8.47
N ASP A 33 11.84 13.37 7.85
CA ASP A 33 12.06 13.17 6.41
C ASP A 33 11.03 13.92 5.57
N SER A 34 11.46 14.26 4.35
CA SER A 34 10.59 14.90 3.36
C SER A 34 10.96 14.47 1.94
N VAL A 35 10.01 14.59 1.03
CA VAL A 35 10.20 14.42 -0.41
C VAL A 35 9.61 15.62 -1.14
N LYS A 36 10.25 16.03 -2.24
CA LYS A 36 9.74 17.07 -3.14
C LYS A 36 8.85 16.43 -4.18
N VAL A 37 7.61 16.89 -4.28
CA VAL A 37 6.61 16.27 -5.13
C VAL A 37 5.86 17.28 -5.99
N ARG A 38 5.39 16.80 -7.13
CA ARG A 38 4.31 17.37 -7.93
C ARG A 38 3.06 16.53 -7.69
N LEU A 39 1.93 17.18 -7.49
CA LEU A 39 0.62 16.55 -7.56
C LEU A 39 0.16 16.63 -9.03
N LEU A 40 -0.21 15.48 -9.62
CA LEU A 40 -0.62 15.42 -11.03
C LEU A 40 -2.06 15.93 -11.20
N GLY A 41 -2.87 15.79 -10.15
CA GLY A 41 -4.25 16.27 -10.06
C GLY A 41 -4.71 16.37 -8.62
N THR A 42 -5.96 16.74 -8.44
CA THR A 42 -6.58 16.88 -7.11
C THR A 42 -7.31 15.62 -6.66
N GLU A 43 -7.37 14.58 -7.51
CA GLU A 43 -8.11 13.32 -7.28
C GLU A 43 -7.25 12.07 -7.52
N ASP A 44 -5.91 12.22 -7.49
CA ASP A 44 -4.96 11.12 -7.72
C ASP A 44 -4.80 10.23 -6.48
N TYR A 45 -5.91 9.68 -6.02
CA TYR A 45 -5.96 8.75 -4.90
C TYR A 45 -7.05 7.68 -5.07
N VAL A 46 -6.84 6.53 -4.45
CA VAL A 46 -7.80 5.42 -4.43
C VAL A 46 -8.00 4.90 -3.01
N GLU A 47 -9.23 4.44 -2.71
CA GLU A 47 -9.55 3.71 -1.49
C GLU A 47 -9.37 2.21 -1.75
N TYR A 48 -8.78 1.50 -0.80
CA TYR A 48 -8.71 0.05 -0.80
C TYR A 48 -8.93 -0.53 0.60
N LEU A 49 -9.19 -1.83 0.68
CA LEU A 49 -9.35 -2.54 1.94
C LEU A 49 -8.05 -3.26 2.30
N ALA A 50 -7.60 -3.11 3.53
CA ALA A 50 -6.42 -3.82 4.03
C ALA A 50 -6.64 -4.38 5.43
N VAL A 51 -5.99 -5.51 5.69
CA VAL A 51 -5.89 -6.12 7.00
C VAL A 51 -4.53 -5.80 7.59
N SER A 52 -4.48 -5.43 8.87
CA SER A 52 -3.22 -5.21 9.56
C SER A 52 -3.32 -5.50 11.04
N ASP A 53 -2.34 -6.23 11.57
CA ASP A 53 -2.09 -6.39 13.00
C ASP A 53 -0.59 -6.65 13.22
N PHE A 54 0.07 -5.71 13.88
CA PHE A 54 1.50 -5.79 14.15
C PHE A 54 1.87 -7.01 15.00
N ASN A 55 1.08 -7.34 16.03
CA ASN A 55 1.36 -8.46 16.93
C ASN A 55 1.25 -9.82 16.23
N LEU A 56 0.40 -9.88 15.22
CA LEU A 56 0.23 -11.07 14.38
C LEU A 56 1.18 -11.10 13.17
N GLY A 57 2.03 -10.09 12.99
CA GLY A 57 2.95 -10.02 11.86
C GLY A 57 2.27 -9.76 10.51
N VAL A 58 1.07 -9.19 10.54
CA VAL A 58 0.31 -8.80 9.35
C VAL A 58 0.44 -7.30 9.15
N TYR A 59 1.37 -6.90 8.28
CA TYR A 59 1.64 -5.48 7.99
C TYR A 59 0.89 -5.05 6.74
N THR A 60 -0.15 -4.26 6.89
CA THR A 60 -0.96 -3.64 5.82
C THR A 60 -1.07 -4.50 4.55
N GLN A 61 -1.82 -5.59 4.65
CA GLN A 61 -2.04 -6.50 3.53
C GLN A 61 -3.34 -6.14 2.81
N PRO A 62 -3.31 -5.87 1.50
CA PRO A 62 -4.53 -5.69 0.73
C PRO A 62 -5.45 -6.90 0.89
N SER A 63 -6.74 -6.65 1.12
CA SER A 63 -7.73 -7.72 1.25
C SER A 63 -8.05 -8.33 -0.12
N ARG A 64 -8.33 -9.64 -0.12
CA ARG A 64 -8.76 -10.39 -1.32
C ARG A 64 -10.27 -10.30 -1.57
N GLU A 65 -11.06 -9.81 -0.60
CA GLU A 65 -12.52 -9.73 -0.74
C GLU A 65 -12.99 -8.92 -1.96
N PRO A 66 -12.36 -7.77 -2.32
CA PRO A 66 -12.73 -7.03 -3.54
C PRO A 66 -12.51 -7.81 -4.84
N LEU A 67 -11.66 -8.83 -4.85
CA LEU A 67 -11.46 -9.74 -5.98
C LEU A 67 -12.55 -10.82 -6.07
N GLY A 68 -13.50 -10.86 -5.11
CA GLY A 68 -14.47 -11.94 -4.97
C GLY A 68 -13.85 -13.23 -4.44
N GLU A 69 -12.66 -13.17 -3.84
CA GLU A 69 -11.93 -14.31 -3.34
C GLU A 69 -11.99 -14.38 -1.81
N LYS A 70 -11.82 -15.60 -1.27
CA LYS A 70 -11.74 -15.81 0.17
C LYS A 70 -10.46 -15.18 0.73
N ASP A 71 -10.63 -14.33 1.76
CA ASP A 71 -9.53 -13.75 2.53
C ASP A 71 -9.46 -14.48 3.88
N TYR A 72 -8.39 -15.24 4.10
CA TYR A 72 -8.26 -16.09 5.27
C TYR A 72 -7.99 -15.31 6.55
N PHE A 73 -7.42 -14.11 6.46
CA PHE A 73 -7.30 -13.21 7.62
C PHE A 73 -8.68 -12.73 8.07
N VAL A 74 -9.51 -12.32 7.12
CA VAL A 74 -10.89 -11.86 7.40
C VAL A 74 -11.75 -13.02 7.95
N GLU A 75 -11.61 -14.21 7.38
CA GLU A 75 -12.32 -15.40 7.89
C GLU A 75 -11.87 -15.76 9.32
N ALA A 76 -10.57 -15.66 9.63
CA ALA A 76 -10.06 -15.86 10.99
C ALA A 76 -10.67 -14.85 11.98
N SER A 77 -10.82 -13.57 11.56
CA SER A 77 -11.48 -12.54 12.36
C SER A 77 -12.94 -12.88 12.63
N LYS A 78 -13.69 -13.29 11.60
CA LYS A 78 -15.11 -13.69 11.74
C LYS A 78 -15.28 -14.89 12.70
N LEU A 79 -14.37 -15.86 12.64
CA LEU A 79 -14.36 -17.01 13.55
C LEU A 79 -14.06 -16.61 15.00
N ALA A 80 -13.15 -15.66 15.20
CA ALA A 80 -12.84 -15.11 16.52
C ALA A 80 -14.01 -14.30 17.09
N ASP A 81 -14.70 -13.51 16.28
CA ASP A 81 -15.91 -12.79 16.70
C ASP A 81 -17.04 -13.75 17.09
N ALA A 82 -17.14 -14.89 16.43
CA ALA A 82 -18.07 -15.95 16.80
C ALA A 82 -17.64 -16.79 18.01
N GLY A 83 -16.49 -16.47 18.64
CA GLY A 83 -15.96 -17.16 19.81
C GLY A 83 -15.47 -18.58 19.53
N LYS A 84 -15.15 -18.91 18.27
CA LYS A 84 -14.71 -20.25 17.85
C LYS A 84 -13.18 -20.43 17.93
N VAL A 85 -12.43 -19.34 17.91
CA VAL A 85 -10.97 -19.30 18.00
C VAL A 85 -10.53 -18.16 18.92
N ASP A 86 -9.22 -18.10 19.20
CA ASP A 86 -8.62 -17.08 20.08
C ASP A 86 -9.02 -15.64 19.64
N GLU A 87 -9.43 -14.81 20.60
CA GLU A 87 -9.89 -13.44 20.34
C GLU A 87 -8.84 -12.52 19.76
N LYS A 88 -7.54 -12.84 19.87
CA LYS A 88 -6.46 -12.05 19.25
C LYS A 88 -6.62 -11.90 17.74
N PHE A 89 -7.32 -12.84 17.07
CA PHE A 89 -7.57 -12.78 15.64
C PHE A 89 -8.71 -11.83 15.25
N LYS A 90 -9.49 -11.29 16.19
CA LYS A 90 -10.56 -10.31 15.92
C LYS A 90 -10.06 -9.06 15.19
N THR A 91 -8.80 -8.71 15.40
CA THR A 91 -8.17 -7.52 14.80
C THR A 91 -7.94 -7.62 13.29
N LEU A 92 -8.03 -8.84 12.73
CA LEU A 92 -7.79 -9.11 11.31
C LEU A 92 -8.99 -8.78 10.40
N TYR A 93 -9.82 -7.81 10.77
CA TYR A 93 -10.88 -7.31 9.90
C TYR A 93 -10.36 -6.26 8.92
N PRO A 94 -10.97 -6.13 7.71
CA PRO A 94 -10.50 -5.18 6.72
C PRO A 94 -10.83 -3.74 7.12
N LYS A 95 -9.85 -2.86 7.00
CA LYS A 95 -9.95 -1.43 7.24
C LYS A 95 -9.73 -0.67 5.94
N LYS A 96 -10.40 0.47 5.78
CA LYS A 96 -10.17 1.38 4.66
C LYS A 96 -8.81 2.04 4.76
N ARG A 97 -8.07 1.99 3.67
CA ARG A 97 -6.81 2.70 3.47
C ARG A 97 -6.82 3.40 2.13
N TYR A 98 -5.88 4.30 1.93
CA TYR A 98 -5.84 5.17 0.77
C TYR A 98 -4.44 5.19 0.19
N LEU A 99 -4.32 4.98 -1.12
CA LEU A 99 -3.10 5.25 -1.86
C LEU A 99 -3.23 6.61 -2.53
N ILE A 100 -2.26 7.48 -2.33
CA ILE A 100 -2.18 8.80 -2.92
C ILE A 100 -0.95 8.84 -3.82
N ALA A 101 -1.13 9.11 -5.12
CA ALA A 101 -0.04 9.23 -6.06
C ALA A 101 0.61 10.61 -5.98
N MET A 102 1.93 10.63 -6.04
CA MET A 102 2.76 11.83 -6.04
C MET A 102 3.96 11.63 -6.97
N ALA A 103 4.21 12.58 -7.84
CA ALA A 103 5.39 12.57 -8.70
C ALA A 103 6.59 13.13 -7.93
N ASP A 104 7.57 12.28 -7.62
CA ASP A 104 8.82 12.67 -6.96
C ASP A 104 9.72 13.43 -7.95
N VAL A 105 9.79 14.75 -7.81
CA VAL A 105 10.54 15.62 -8.74
C VAL A 105 12.04 15.43 -8.67
N ASN A 106 12.58 14.88 -7.59
CA ASN A 106 14.02 14.64 -7.46
C ASN A 106 14.44 13.37 -8.17
N THR A 107 13.61 12.32 -8.14
CA THR A 107 13.91 11.02 -8.76
C THR A 107 13.30 10.88 -10.16
N GLY A 108 12.30 11.68 -10.50
CA GLY A 108 11.53 11.55 -11.74
C GLY A 108 10.68 10.29 -11.80
N LYS A 109 10.27 9.76 -10.63
CA LYS A 109 9.42 8.56 -10.51
C LYS A 109 8.05 8.92 -9.95
N LEU A 110 7.00 8.31 -10.50
CA LEU A 110 5.68 8.31 -9.87
C LEU A 110 5.72 7.38 -8.66
N ARG A 111 5.30 7.87 -7.51
CA ARG A 111 5.32 7.17 -6.24
C ARG A 111 3.96 7.26 -5.57
N ALA A 112 3.68 6.38 -4.63
CA ALA A 112 2.44 6.43 -3.85
C ALA A 112 2.73 6.45 -2.34
N TRP A 113 1.90 7.18 -1.62
CA TRP A 113 1.86 7.15 -0.17
C TRP A 113 0.62 6.39 0.29
N ASP A 114 0.83 5.45 1.22
CA ASP A 114 -0.23 4.67 1.85
C ASP A 114 -0.66 5.31 3.16
N ALA A 115 -1.90 5.77 3.22
CA ALA A 115 -2.45 6.54 4.31
C ALA A 115 -3.58 5.80 5.05
N SER A 116 -3.64 5.98 6.38
CA SER A 116 -4.83 5.68 7.17
C SER A 116 -5.94 6.68 6.87
N LYS A 117 -7.18 6.39 7.29
CA LYS A 117 -8.33 7.28 7.09
C LYS A 117 -8.10 8.68 7.68
N SER A 118 -7.52 8.78 8.88
CA SER A 118 -7.25 10.07 9.53
C SER A 118 -6.18 10.88 8.78
N GLN A 119 -5.11 10.21 8.35
CA GLN A 119 -4.04 10.83 7.56
C GLN A 119 -4.56 11.29 6.20
N PHE A 120 -5.37 10.48 5.52
CA PHE A 120 -6.00 10.84 4.25
C PHE A 120 -6.89 12.07 4.40
N ASN A 121 -7.78 12.10 5.40
CA ASN A 121 -8.63 13.26 5.65
C ASN A 121 -7.82 14.55 5.90
N SER A 122 -6.73 14.45 6.66
CA SER A 122 -5.81 15.57 6.89
C SER A 122 -5.10 16.01 5.61
N PHE A 123 -4.72 15.07 4.76
CA PHE A 123 -4.10 15.36 3.46
C PHE A 123 -5.06 16.04 2.50
N VAL A 124 -6.30 15.54 2.39
CA VAL A 124 -7.34 16.13 1.51
C VAL A 124 -7.66 17.55 1.95
N ALA A 125 -7.71 17.83 3.25
CA ALA A 125 -7.91 19.19 3.75
C ALA A 125 -6.78 20.15 3.30
N GLN A 126 -5.53 19.68 3.35
CA GLN A 126 -4.39 20.47 2.84
C GLN A 126 -4.40 20.60 1.31
N LEU A 127 -4.84 19.57 0.60
CA LEU A 127 -4.96 19.57 -0.86
C LEU A 127 -5.98 20.61 -1.33
N GLU A 128 -7.09 20.79 -0.61
CA GLU A 128 -8.12 21.77 -0.93
C GLU A 128 -7.57 23.21 -0.86
N ASP A 129 -6.63 23.51 0.05
CA ASP A 129 -5.97 24.81 0.16
C ASP A 129 -5.13 25.14 -1.09
N TYR A 130 -4.71 24.15 -1.86
CA TYR A 130 -3.87 24.30 -3.06
C TYR A 130 -4.58 23.94 -4.37
N LYS A 131 -5.89 23.68 -4.32
CA LYS A 131 -6.66 23.15 -5.45
C LYS A 131 -6.58 24.02 -6.70
N GLU A 132 -6.74 25.34 -6.54
CA GLU A 132 -6.65 26.29 -7.65
C GLU A 132 -5.24 26.28 -8.26
N LEU A 133 -4.20 26.33 -7.43
CA LEU A 133 -2.80 26.31 -7.87
C LEU A 133 -2.45 25.05 -8.68
N ILE A 134 -3.02 23.90 -8.29
CA ILE A 134 -2.81 22.63 -9.00
C ILE A 134 -3.60 22.61 -10.32
N ALA A 135 -4.84 23.10 -10.30
CA ALA A 135 -5.74 23.09 -11.47
C ALA A 135 -5.28 24.08 -12.57
N ASP A 136 -4.69 25.21 -12.20
CA ASP A 136 -4.20 26.21 -13.14
C ASP A 136 -2.92 25.77 -13.88
N GLY A 137 -2.35 24.63 -13.49
CA GLY A 137 -1.15 24.08 -14.13
C GLY A 137 0.13 24.84 -13.81
N ASP A 138 0.13 25.62 -12.75
CA ASP A 138 1.31 26.32 -12.26
C ASP A 138 2.42 25.32 -11.88
N GLU A 139 3.68 25.77 -11.94
CA GLU A 139 4.85 24.97 -11.54
C GLU A 139 4.88 24.75 -10.01
N ALA A 140 3.82 24.13 -9.49
CA ALA A 140 3.58 23.94 -8.07
C ALA A 140 4.34 22.73 -7.52
N VAL A 141 5.57 22.96 -7.07
CA VAL A 141 6.35 21.98 -6.32
C VAL A 141 5.95 22.05 -4.84
N PHE A 142 5.75 20.89 -4.23
CA PHE A 142 5.44 20.77 -2.80
C PHE A 142 6.54 20.01 -2.05
N THR A 143 6.66 20.32 -0.76
CA THR A 143 7.38 19.48 0.20
C THR A 143 6.36 18.64 0.94
N PHE A 144 6.38 17.33 0.73
CA PHE A 144 5.62 16.38 1.54
C PHE A 144 6.52 15.88 2.66
N LYS A 145 6.15 16.13 3.92
CA LYS A 145 6.99 15.90 5.09
C LYS A 145 6.24 15.10 6.15
N ARG A 146 6.95 14.15 6.78
CA ARG A 146 6.51 13.48 8.01
C ARG A 146 7.15 14.15 9.24
N SER A 147 6.35 14.28 10.31
CA SER A 147 6.80 14.73 11.61
C SER A 147 6.13 13.90 12.71
N GLY A 148 6.88 13.65 13.77
CA GLY A 148 6.41 12.85 14.91
C GLY A 148 6.56 11.34 14.72
N ASN A 149 6.29 10.63 15.80
CA ASN A 149 6.42 9.18 15.89
C ASN A 149 5.16 8.55 16.46
N LYS A 150 4.89 7.30 16.11
CA LYS A 150 3.74 6.52 16.60
C LYS A 150 2.42 7.30 16.39
N THR A 151 1.63 7.46 17.46
CA THR A 151 0.33 8.14 17.46
C THR A 151 0.40 9.63 17.13
N ASP A 152 1.55 10.27 17.32
CA ASP A 152 1.76 11.69 17.05
C ASP A 152 2.29 11.96 15.63
N THR A 153 2.29 10.93 14.77
CA THR A 153 2.73 11.05 13.39
C THR A 153 1.77 11.93 12.59
N THR A 154 2.32 12.98 11.98
CA THR A 154 1.61 13.90 11.11
C THR A 154 2.32 14.01 9.75
N TYR A 155 1.54 14.31 8.73
CA TYR A 155 2.06 14.59 7.39
C TYR A 155 1.60 15.98 6.95
N SER A 156 2.52 16.73 6.35
CA SER A 156 2.23 18.07 5.85
C SER A 156 2.63 18.22 4.39
N LEU A 157 1.79 18.93 3.64
CA LEU A 157 2.04 19.35 2.27
C LEU A 157 2.30 20.85 2.29
N GLN A 158 3.48 21.29 1.85
CA GLN A 158 3.89 22.69 1.89
C GLN A 158 4.33 23.15 0.51
N TYR A 159 3.70 24.17 -0.02
CA TYR A 159 4.09 24.81 -1.28
C TYR A 159 5.51 25.38 -1.22
N VAL A 160 6.25 25.22 -2.30
CA VAL A 160 7.62 25.74 -2.47
C VAL A 160 7.57 26.96 -3.40
N PRO A 161 7.61 28.20 -2.88
CA PRO A 161 7.42 29.40 -3.71
C PRO A 161 8.52 29.64 -4.75
N LYS A 162 9.71 29.06 -4.55
CA LYS A 162 10.87 29.20 -5.43
C LYS A 162 11.57 27.85 -5.57
N PRO A 163 11.04 26.95 -6.42
CA PRO A 163 11.69 25.69 -6.71
C PRO A 163 13.07 25.92 -7.34
N LYS A 164 13.99 24.99 -7.12
CA LYS A 164 15.29 25.00 -7.81
C LYS A 164 15.10 24.56 -9.26
N ALA A 165 16.01 24.97 -10.14
CA ALA A 165 15.97 24.57 -11.55
C ALA A 165 15.88 23.04 -11.76
N ALA A 166 16.62 22.26 -10.97
CA ALA A 166 16.55 20.80 -11.03
C ALA A 166 15.19 20.24 -10.56
N GLU A 167 14.51 20.89 -9.59
CA GLU A 167 13.16 20.51 -9.15
C GLU A 167 12.12 20.83 -10.24
N LEU A 168 12.28 21.93 -10.98
CA LEU A 168 11.43 22.28 -12.11
C LEU A 168 11.66 21.33 -13.31
N GLU A 169 12.92 20.98 -13.59
CA GLU A 169 13.22 19.96 -14.60
C GLU A 169 12.55 18.62 -14.25
N GLY A 170 12.62 18.22 -12.98
CA GLY A 170 11.92 17.02 -12.48
C GLY A 170 10.40 17.14 -12.57
N PHE A 171 9.85 18.33 -12.30
CA PHE A 171 8.42 18.63 -12.40
C PHE A 171 7.91 18.43 -13.84
N HIS A 172 8.60 18.96 -14.84
CA HIS A 172 8.20 18.88 -16.24
C HIS A 172 8.32 17.47 -16.85
N LYS A 173 9.03 16.54 -16.22
CA LYS A 173 9.02 15.13 -16.64
C LYS A 173 7.63 14.49 -16.58
N PHE A 174 6.73 15.07 -15.81
CA PHE A 174 5.39 14.57 -15.62
C PHE A 174 4.31 15.35 -16.37
N ASP A 175 4.70 16.24 -17.31
CA ASP A 175 3.72 16.96 -18.11
C ASP A 175 2.87 15.98 -18.95
N GLY A 176 1.55 16.11 -18.84
CA GLY A 176 0.60 15.23 -19.51
C GLY A 176 0.52 13.80 -18.95
N GLN A 177 1.14 13.53 -17.80
CA GLN A 177 1.01 12.23 -17.14
C GLN A 177 -0.12 12.26 -16.11
N GLU A 178 -0.71 11.09 -15.90
CA GLU A 178 -1.80 10.82 -14.95
C GLU A 178 -1.44 9.65 -14.04
N ALA A 179 -1.99 9.64 -12.84
CA ALA A 179 -1.93 8.47 -11.97
C ALA A 179 -3.07 7.50 -12.37
N THR A 180 -2.76 6.50 -13.18
CA THR A 180 -3.77 5.57 -13.69
C THR A 180 -4.20 4.55 -12.66
N VAL A 181 -5.38 3.94 -12.84
CA VAL A 181 -5.87 2.84 -11.98
C VAL A 181 -4.87 1.68 -11.97
N GLU A 182 -4.28 1.36 -13.12
CA GLU A 182 -3.30 0.28 -13.27
C GLU A 182 -2.05 0.55 -12.43
N PHE A 183 -1.63 1.82 -12.29
CA PHE A 183 -0.53 2.17 -11.39
C PHE A 183 -0.89 1.79 -9.95
N PHE A 184 -2.05 2.17 -9.45
CA PHE A 184 -2.47 1.83 -8.09
C PHE A 184 -2.64 0.31 -7.90
N GLU A 185 -3.26 -0.38 -8.85
CA GLU A 185 -3.44 -1.84 -8.80
C GLU A 185 -2.10 -2.58 -8.75
N SER A 186 -1.07 -2.09 -9.45
CA SER A 186 0.27 -2.67 -9.42
C SER A 186 0.93 -2.65 -8.04
N LEU A 187 0.51 -1.73 -7.17
CA LEU A 187 1.00 -1.59 -5.80
C LEU A 187 0.25 -2.48 -4.81
N LEU A 188 -0.96 -2.92 -5.15
CA LEU A 188 -1.82 -3.73 -4.29
C LEU A 188 -1.55 -5.21 -4.54
N GLN A 189 -0.60 -5.78 -3.79
CA GLN A 189 -0.19 -7.18 -3.91
C GLN A 189 -0.69 -7.99 -2.71
N PRO A 190 -1.92 -8.55 -2.74
CA PRO A 190 -2.43 -9.35 -1.65
C PRO A 190 -1.65 -10.65 -1.52
N ARG A 191 -1.38 -11.10 -0.31
CA ARG A 191 -0.79 -12.41 -0.04
C ARG A 191 -1.68 -13.52 -0.61
N THR A 192 -1.04 -14.54 -1.15
CA THR A 192 -1.76 -15.74 -1.61
C THR A 192 -2.49 -16.43 -0.44
N PRO A 193 -3.54 -17.23 -0.70
CA PRO A 193 -4.21 -18.03 0.32
C PRO A 193 -3.25 -18.85 1.17
N LYS A 194 -2.27 -19.49 0.54
CA LYS A 194 -1.25 -20.30 1.20
C LYS A 194 -0.42 -19.46 2.19
N LEU A 195 0.04 -18.28 1.78
CA LEU A 195 0.82 -17.39 2.65
C LEU A 195 -0.04 -16.83 3.80
N GLN A 196 -1.31 -16.50 3.56
CA GLN A 196 -2.21 -16.05 4.64
C GLN A 196 -2.39 -17.15 5.70
N VAL A 197 -2.67 -18.39 5.26
CA VAL A 197 -2.90 -19.53 6.16
C VAL A 197 -1.61 -19.95 6.87
N SER A 198 -0.45 -19.86 6.22
CA SER A 198 0.85 -20.13 6.86
C SER A 198 1.10 -19.14 8.02
N VAL A 199 0.88 -17.84 7.81
CA VAL A 199 1.00 -16.83 8.88
C VAL A 199 0.03 -17.08 10.03
N LEU A 200 -1.22 -17.45 9.73
CA LEU A 200 -2.20 -17.78 10.76
C LEU A 200 -1.76 -19.00 11.59
N LYS A 201 -1.23 -20.05 10.93
CA LYS A 201 -0.70 -21.24 11.58
C LYS A 201 0.46 -20.92 12.52
N GLU A 202 1.42 -20.11 12.06
CA GLU A 202 2.55 -19.63 12.88
C GLU A 202 2.09 -18.88 14.15
N LYS A 203 0.94 -18.22 14.07
CA LYS A 203 0.34 -17.51 15.21
C LYS A 203 -0.62 -18.37 16.03
N GLY A 204 -0.67 -19.67 15.77
CA GLY A 204 -1.45 -20.65 16.54
C GLY A 204 -2.94 -20.72 16.21
N PHE A 205 -3.32 -20.28 15.01
CA PHE A 205 -4.67 -20.49 14.50
C PHE A 205 -4.83 -21.98 14.11
N PRO A 206 -5.96 -22.65 14.46
CA PRO A 206 -6.18 -24.07 14.15
C PRO A 206 -6.56 -24.26 12.68
N VAL A 207 -5.59 -24.09 11.78
CA VAL A 207 -5.80 -24.07 10.32
C VAL A 207 -6.29 -25.39 9.77
N GLU A 208 -5.89 -26.52 10.36
CA GLU A 208 -6.31 -27.86 9.96
C GLU A 208 -7.81 -28.09 10.19
N GLU A 209 -8.40 -27.41 11.17
CA GLU A 209 -9.82 -27.49 11.48
C GLU A 209 -10.68 -26.59 10.59
N TYR A 210 -10.22 -25.36 10.34
CA TYR A 210 -11.05 -24.34 9.69
C TYR A 210 -10.71 -24.08 8.23
N PHE A 211 -9.48 -24.40 7.80
CA PHE A 211 -8.99 -24.16 6.44
C PHE A 211 -8.31 -25.39 5.83
N PRO A 212 -8.92 -26.59 5.94
CA PRO A 212 -8.32 -27.86 5.46
C PRO A 212 -8.13 -27.89 3.94
N GLU A 213 -8.79 -26.99 3.21
CA GLU A 213 -8.67 -26.87 1.75
C GLU A 213 -7.35 -26.28 1.29
N VAL A 214 -6.57 -25.65 2.20
CA VAL A 214 -5.29 -25.04 1.86
C VAL A 214 -4.16 -25.97 2.21
N ASP A 215 -3.56 -26.58 1.19
CA ASP A 215 -2.42 -27.47 1.36
C ASP A 215 -1.14 -26.68 1.68
N LEU A 216 -0.57 -26.93 2.86
CA LEU A 216 0.70 -26.35 3.32
C LEU A 216 1.89 -27.32 3.16
N SER A 217 1.71 -28.49 2.54
CA SER A 217 2.74 -29.55 2.50
C SER A 217 3.94 -29.26 1.60
N ASP A 218 3.88 -28.25 0.71
CA ASP A 218 4.93 -27.92 -0.25
C ASP A 218 5.89 -26.78 0.18
N ASP A 219 6.01 -26.48 1.49
CA ASP A 219 6.85 -25.38 1.96
C ASP A 219 8.35 -25.78 2.14
N ALA A 220 8.88 -26.71 1.33
CA ALA A 220 10.28 -27.11 1.35
C ALA A 220 11.21 -26.27 0.45
N GLU A 221 10.68 -25.33 -0.37
CA GLU A 221 11.55 -24.41 -1.11
C GLU A 221 11.14 -22.96 -0.85
N GLY A 222 11.98 -22.31 -0.04
CA GLY A 222 11.81 -20.97 0.43
C GLY A 222 11.71 -19.92 -0.66
N THR A 223 10.75 -19.05 -0.52
CA THR A 223 10.98 -17.66 -0.80
C THR A 223 10.73 -16.92 0.50
N THR A 224 11.77 -16.84 1.30
CA THR A 224 11.96 -15.73 2.24
C THR A 224 12.08 -14.47 1.37
N GLU A 225 11.01 -13.97 0.82
CA GLU A 225 10.91 -12.55 0.63
C GLU A 225 10.80 -11.96 2.02
N THR A 226 11.97 -11.73 2.57
CA THR A 226 12.20 -10.88 3.73
C THR A 226 11.56 -9.54 3.40
N ALA A 227 10.31 -9.35 3.78
CA ALA A 227 9.81 -8.04 4.11
C ALA A 227 10.56 -7.64 5.40
N GLU A 228 11.89 -7.38 5.26
CA GLU A 228 12.63 -6.64 6.27
C GLU A 228 11.91 -5.31 6.46
N GLU A 229 11.06 -5.32 7.45
CA GLU A 229 11.14 -4.51 8.64
C GLU A 229 11.69 -3.09 8.42
N THR A 230 10.79 -2.20 8.01
CA THR A 230 10.73 -0.81 8.46
C THR A 230 9.28 -0.33 8.44
N ALA A 231 8.34 -1.13 8.92
CA ALA A 231 7.01 -0.67 9.28
C ALA A 231 6.99 -0.47 10.78
N GLU A 232 7.33 0.74 11.23
CA GLU A 232 6.89 1.18 12.55
C GLU A 232 5.35 1.12 12.59
N PRO A 233 4.75 0.73 13.72
CA PRO A 233 3.30 0.55 13.84
C PRO A 233 2.60 1.87 13.54
N VAL A 234 1.88 1.91 12.43
CA VAL A 234 0.96 3.00 12.13
C VAL A 234 -0.36 2.62 12.77
N ASP A 235 -0.62 3.29 13.88
CA ASP A 235 -1.87 3.47 14.61
C ASP A 235 -2.99 2.44 14.41
N SER A 236 -3.14 1.62 15.46
CA SER A 236 -4.41 1.01 15.84
C SER A 236 -5.16 1.98 16.77
N ILE A 237 -6.09 2.76 16.26
CA ILE A 237 -7.29 3.22 16.98
C ILE A 237 -8.42 3.34 15.95
#